data_79529f0737a65b44dc91fb654e3e1b6c
#
_entry.id   79529f0737a65b44dc91fb654e3e1b6c
#
_cell.length_a   1.000
_cell.length_b   1.000
_cell.length_c   1.000
_cell.angle_alpha   90.00
_cell.angle_beta   90.00
_cell.angle_gamma   90.00
#
_symmetry.space_group_name_H-M   'P 1'
#
loop_
_entity.id
_entity.type
_entity.pdbx_description
1 polymer ?
#
loop_
_entity_poly.entity_id
_entity_poly.type
_entity_poly.pdbx_seq_one_letter_code
_entity_poly.pdbx_strand_id
1 'polypeptide(L)'
;VEKLIIGNWKLNLVRRYTVDAMALAMYRRYRPKTLGDLIGQELVVEVLKNAAKEDKIAHAYLFYGPRGTGKTTTARLVAKLVNCETRAKDPKFKAEGEPCNKCRPCLEIDAGRGLDVVEIDAASNRGIDEIRSLKEGVRLSPTSYKYKVFIIDEVHQLTKEAFNALLKTLEEPPSHVVLILATTEAEKLPPTITSRTQRFHFKRVPIASVLEKLKKIVIEEKLKIDYAALELLAAASEGSFRDAESLLDQIVSLESTADLQAVERILGKVGFIRTSTLADYLINNNLPKSLEYLNQIYEAGFNVVQLTKDLIHYLRRVVALKADPALEEVFRRELISDEIAEIKKQSQKVDLQQGINLIKSLIRAYSEMRYSPFAIVPLEIAIIENLKKI
;
A
#
# COMPACT_ATOMS: atom_id res chain seq x y z
N VAL A 1 1.09 -55.52 -11.46
CA VAL A 1 1.59 -54.78 -10.28
C VAL A 1 2.28 -53.50 -10.70
N GLU A 2 2.79 -53.37 -11.92
CA GLU A 2 3.51 -52.15 -12.39
C GLU A 2 2.64 -50.99 -12.88
N LYS A 3 1.33 -51.17 -13.08
CA LYS A 3 0.42 -50.08 -13.54
C LYS A 3 -0.11 -49.18 -12.44
N LEU A 4 0.03 -49.50 -11.18
CA LEU A 4 -0.51 -48.71 -10.05
C LEU A 4 0.45 -47.62 -9.51
N ILE A 5 1.75 -47.70 -9.85
CA ILE A 5 2.77 -46.79 -9.31
C ILE A 5 2.83 -45.48 -10.11
N ILE A 6 2.48 -45.48 -11.42
CA ILE A 6 2.56 -44.30 -12.28
C ILE A 6 1.40 -43.34 -12.02
N GLY A 7 0.23 -43.80 -11.56
CA GLY A 7 -0.93 -42.97 -11.27
C GLY A 7 -0.77 -42.02 -10.06
N ASN A 8 -0.10 -42.50 -9.02
CA ASN A 8 0.05 -41.72 -7.77
C ASN A 8 1.09 -40.61 -7.85
N TRP A 9 2.10 -40.70 -8.71
CA TRP A 9 3.09 -39.64 -8.88
C TRP A 9 2.54 -38.43 -9.62
N LYS A 10 1.69 -38.65 -10.64
CA LYS A 10 1.04 -37.53 -11.34
C LYS A 10 0.01 -36.82 -10.47
N LEU A 11 -0.75 -37.50 -9.64
CA LEU A 11 -1.70 -36.91 -8.70
C LEU A 11 -0.98 -36.14 -7.58
N ASN A 12 0.15 -36.59 -7.09
CA ASN A 12 0.95 -35.90 -6.09
C ASN A 12 1.68 -34.65 -6.66
N LEU A 13 2.12 -34.70 -7.92
CA LEU A 13 2.67 -33.52 -8.60
C LEU A 13 1.59 -32.45 -8.85
N VAL A 14 0.42 -32.84 -9.32
CA VAL A 14 -0.70 -31.87 -9.51
C VAL A 14 -1.17 -31.32 -8.16
N ARG A 15 -1.24 -32.15 -7.08
CA ARG A 15 -1.55 -31.64 -5.74
C ARG A 15 -0.45 -30.75 -5.16
N ARG A 16 0.84 -31.02 -5.39
CA ARG A 16 1.92 -30.10 -4.95
C ARG A 16 1.86 -28.77 -5.69
N TYR A 17 1.63 -28.75 -7.00
CA TYR A 17 1.50 -27.49 -7.75
C TYR A 17 0.26 -26.71 -7.37
N THR A 18 -0.85 -27.33 -7.00
CA THR A 18 -2.06 -26.64 -6.54
C THR A 18 -1.94 -26.16 -5.09
N VAL A 19 -1.26 -26.89 -4.22
CA VAL A 19 -1.01 -26.47 -2.83
C VAL A 19 -0.02 -25.31 -2.76
N ASP A 20 1.06 -25.32 -3.56
CA ASP A 20 2.01 -24.19 -3.64
C ASP A 20 1.39 -22.93 -4.26
N ALA A 21 0.45 -23.06 -5.19
CA ALA A 21 -0.27 -21.92 -5.76
C ALA A 21 -1.26 -21.29 -4.77
N MET A 22 -1.88 -22.08 -3.90
CA MET A 22 -2.76 -21.58 -2.83
C MET A 22 -1.99 -21.00 -1.63
N ALA A 23 -0.71 -21.34 -1.46
CA ALA A 23 0.11 -20.87 -0.34
C ALA A 23 0.68 -19.45 -0.50
N LEU A 24 0.60 -18.86 -1.70
CA LEU A 24 1.09 -17.50 -1.94
C LEU A 24 0.01 -16.46 -1.64
N ALA A 25 0.32 -15.52 -0.76
CA ALA A 25 -0.57 -14.40 -0.44
C ALA A 25 -1.02 -13.64 -1.70
N MET A 26 -2.27 -13.14 -1.71
CA MET A 26 -2.89 -12.49 -2.87
C MET A 26 -2.04 -11.36 -3.43
N TYR A 27 -1.43 -10.52 -2.58
CA TYR A 27 -0.56 -9.43 -3.02
C TYR A 27 0.69 -9.89 -3.79
N ARG A 28 1.09 -11.17 -3.70
CA ARG A 28 2.16 -11.76 -4.51
C ARG A 28 1.63 -12.34 -5.81
N ARG A 29 0.48 -13.02 -5.78
CA ARG A 29 -0.15 -13.63 -6.97
C ARG A 29 -0.63 -12.58 -7.97
N TYR A 30 -1.23 -11.50 -7.48
CA TYR A 30 -1.79 -10.40 -8.28
C TYR A 30 -0.82 -9.23 -8.49
N ARG A 31 0.48 -9.47 -8.25
CA ARG A 31 1.51 -8.48 -8.53
C ARG A 31 1.56 -8.21 -10.04
N PRO A 32 1.57 -6.92 -10.47
CA PRO A 32 1.76 -6.53 -11.86
C PRO A 32 2.95 -7.22 -12.52
N LYS A 33 2.76 -7.77 -13.71
CA LYS A 33 3.78 -8.48 -14.49
C LYS A 33 4.32 -7.66 -15.65
N THR A 34 3.59 -6.62 -16.04
CA THR A 34 3.96 -5.64 -17.08
C THR A 34 3.86 -4.22 -16.53
N LEU A 35 4.48 -3.26 -17.21
CA LEU A 35 4.31 -1.84 -16.87
C LEU A 35 2.87 -1.40 -17.08
N GLY A 36 2.19 -1.94 -18.12
CA GLY A 36 0.78 -1.64 -18.38
C GLY A 36 -0.19 -2.10 -17.30
N ASP A 37 0.20 -3.05 -16.44
CA ASP A 37 -0.61 -3.50 -15.31
C ASP A 37 -0.54 -2.55 -14.09
N LEU A 38 0.35 -1.54 -14.12
CA LEU A 38 0.50 -0.57 -13.04
C LEU A 38 -0.63 0.47 -13.09
N ILE A 39 -1.59 0.37 -12.21
CA ILE A 39 -2.76 1.24 -12.15
C ILE A 39 -2.43 2.51 -11.35
N GLY A 40 -2.84 3.69 -11.85
CA GLY A 40 -2.70 4.97 -11.17
C GLY A 40 -1.27 5.56 -11.19
N GLN A 41 -0.39 5.04 -12.09
CA GLN A 41 1.00 5.49 -12.24
C GLN A 41 1.33 5.79 -13.71
N GLU A 42 0.41 6.39 -14.45
CA GLU A 42 0.44 6.54 -15.91
C GLU A 42 1.73 7.21 -16.40
N LEU A 43 2.15 8.30 -15.75
CA LEU A 43 3.38 9.02 -16.10
C LEU A 43 4.64 8.16 -15.90
N VAL A 44 4.70 7.40 -14.79
CA VAL A 44 5.81 6.48 -14.51
C VAL A 44 5.89 5.40 -15.59
N VAL A 45 4.74 4.83 -15.93
CA VAL A 45 4.60 3.80 -16.97
C VAL A 45 5.07 4.33 -18.33
N GLU A 46 4.59 5.50 -18.73
CA GLU A 46 4.92 6.12 -20.02
C GLU A 46 6.43 6.36 -20.16
N VAL A 47 7.03 7.00 -19.14
CA VAL A 47 8.48 7.33 -19.18
C VAL A 47 9.32 6.06 -19.20
N LEU A 48 9.01 5.04 -18.39
CA LEU A 48 9.76 3.79 -18.36
C LEU A 48 9.59 2.98 -19.64
N LYS A 49 8.39 2.93 -20.23
CA LYS A 49 8.16 2.31 -21.53
C LYS A 49 8.96 2.98 -22.64
N ASN A 50 8.98 4.31 -22.68
CA ASN A 50 9.72 5.06 -23.69
C ASN A 50 11.23 4.85 -23.51
N ALA A 51 11.74 4.89 -22.28
CA ALA A 51 13.14 4.57 -22.00
C ALA A 51 13.51 3.14 -22.44
N ALA A 52 12.59 2.17 -22.22
CA ALA A 52 12.80 0.80 -22.66
C ALA A 52 12.81 0.67 -24.19
N LYS A 53 11.91 1.34 -24.92
CA LYS A 53 11.87 1.33 -26.40
C LYS A 53 13.17 1.85 -27.02
N GLU A 54 13.71 2.91 -26.42
CA GLU A 54 14.91 3.58 -26.92
C GLU A 54 16.23 3.03 -26.37
N ASP A 55 16.20 1.99 -25.52
CA ASP A 55 17.38 1.47 -24.75
C ASP A 55 18.09 2.55 -23.91
N LYS A 56 17.36 3.56 -23.48
CA LYS A 56 17.86 4.65 -22.63
C LYS A 56 17.51 4.43 -21.14
N ILE A 57 17.74 3.22 -20.66
CA ILE A 57 17.56 2.89 -19.26
C ILE A 57 18.65 3.58 -18.43
N ALA A 58 18.24 4.33 -17.40
CA ALA A 58 19.17 5.01 -16.51
C ALA A 58 19.93 4.00 -15.61
N HIS A 59 21.13 4.37 -15.20
CA HIS A 59 21.94 3.56 -14.28
C HIS A 59 21.41 3.60 -12.83
N ALA A 60 20.66 4.65 -12.46
CA ALA A 60 20.11 4.80 -11.11
C ALA A 60 18.72 5.44 -11.11
N TYR A 61 17.81 4.82 -10.37
CA TYR A 61 16.43 5.23 -10.18
C TYR A 61 16.13 5.50 -8.70
N LEU A 62 15.28 6.49 -8.44
CA LEU A 62 14.69 6.73 -7.13
C LEU A 62 13.16 6.70 -7.26
N PHE A 63 12.53 5.66 -6.72
CA PHE A 63 11.08 5.50 -6.63
C PHE A 63 10.62 5.94 -5.25
N TYR A 64 9.80 6.98 -5.16
CA TYR A 64 9.35 7.52 -3.89
C TYR A 64 7.85 7.78 -3.86
N GLY A 65 7.24 7.66 -2.70
CA GLY A 65 5.82 7.85 -2.48
C GLY A 65 5.23 6.86 -1.46
N PRO A 66 3.92 6.89 -1.20
CA PRO A 66 3.27 6.10 -0.19
C PRO A 66 3.52 4.59 -0.32
N ARG A 67 3.37 3.86 0.80
CA ARG A 67 3.49 2.40 0.82
C ARG A 67 2.42 1.74 -0.07
N GLY A 68 2.75 0.61 -0.68
CA GLY A 68 1.79 -0.20 -1.44
C GLY A 68 1.37 0.35 -2.80
N THR A 69 2.01 1.42 -3.30
CA THR A 69 1.72 2.07 -4.59
C THR A 69 2.45 1.47 -5.80
N GLY A 70 3.26 0.42 -5.60
CA GLY A 70 3.91 -0.31 -6.68
C GLY A 70 5.40 -0.05 -6.87
N LYS A 71 6.09 0.69 -5.99
CA LYS A 71 7.54 1.01 -6.10
C LYS A 71 8.42 -0.22 -6.32
N THR A 72 8.39 -1.18 -5.39
CA THR A 72 9.20 -2.41 -5.47
C THR A 72 8.78 -3.30 -6.65
N THR A 73 7.49 -3.30 -6.99
CA THR A 73 6.99 -3.99 -8.20
C THR A 73 7.58 -3.38 -9.46
N THR A 74 7.56 -2.06 -9.58
CA THR A 74 8.16 -1.35 -10.72
C THR A 74 9.67 -1.58 -10.79
N ALA A 75 10.37 -1.64 -9.65
CA ALA A 75 11.78 -1.98 -9.60
C ALA A 75 12.06 -3.36 -10.23
N ARG A 76 11.25 -4.37 -9.90
CA ARG A 76 11.36 -5.70 -10.53
C ARG A 76 11.01 -5.68 -12.01
N LEU A 77 10.02 -4.87 -12.43
CA LEU A 77 9.69 -4.71 -13.85
C LEU A 77 10.85 -4.08 -14.63
N VAL A 78 11.54 -3.08 -14.08
CA VAL A 78 12.76 -2.52 -14.67
C VAL A 78 13.86 -3.59 -14.75
N ALA A 79 14.07 -4.39 -13.69
CA ALA A 79 15.02 -5.51 -13.72
C ALA A 79 14.71 -6.53 -14.83
N LYS A 80 13.41 -6.82 -15.05
CA LYS A 80 12.96 -7.67 -16.16
C LYS A 80 13.22 -7.00 -17.52
N LEU A 81 12.92 -5.71 -17.67
CA LEU A 81 13.12 -4.96 -18.92
C LEU A 81 14.57 -4.99 -19.39
N VAL A 82 15.53 -4.74 -18.49
CA VAL A 82 16.96 -4.70 -18.86
C VAL A 82 17.52 -6.08 -19.18
N ASN A 83 16.93 -7.14 -18.62
CA ASN A 83 17.39 -8.52 -18.75
C ASN A 83 16.50 -9.40 -19.65
N CYS A 84 15.45 -8.85 -20.27
CA CYS A 84 14.53 -9.64 -21.09
C CYS A 84 15.20 -10.06 -22.42
N GLU A 85 15.40 -11.36 -22.60
CA GLU A 85 16.03 -11.92 -23.80
C GLU A 85 15.19 -11.73 -25.05
N THR A 86 13.85 -11.86 -24.96
CA THR A 86 12.96 -11.64 -26.11
C THR A 86 13.05 -10.21 -26.60
N ARG A 87 13.03 -9.23 -25.66
CA ARG A 87 13.18 -7.82 -26.00
C ARG A 87 14.54 -7.52 -26.65
N ALA A 88 15.59 -8.19 -26.22
CA ALA A 88 16.94 -8.03 -26.79
C ALA A 88 17.06 -8.58 -28.22
N LYS A 89 16.28 -9.61 -28.56
CA LYS A 89 16.37 -10.34 -29.84
C LYS A 89 15.33 -9.91 -30.87
N ASP A 90 14.16 -9.40 -30.43
CA ASP A 90 13.03 -9.06 -31.32
C ASP A 90 12.77 -7.53 -31.27
N PRO A 91 13.09 -6.80 -32.36
CA PRO A 91 12.84 -5.35 -32.47
C PRO A 91 11.36 -4.97 -32.40
N LYS A 92 10.45 -5.84 -32.89
CA LYS A 92 9.00 -5.58 -32.83
C LYS A 92 8.53 -5.62 -31.39
N PHE A 93 8.95 -6.65 -30.64
CA PHE A 93 8.62 -6.77 -29.23
C PHE A 93 9.29 -5.66 -28.39
N LYS A 94 10.51 -5.25 -28.75
CA LYS A 94 11.19 -4.11 -28.11
C LYS A 94 10.37 -2.83 -28.20
N ALA A 95 9.69 -2.59 -29.33
CA ALA A 95 8.83 -1.42 -29.52
C ALA A 95 7.60 -1.37 -28.61
N GLU A 96 7.23 -2.46 -27.93
CA GLU A 96 6.18 -2.48 -26.90
C GLU A 96 6.65 -1.82 -25.59
N GLY A 97 7.93 -1.85 -25.30
CA GLY A 97 8.51 -1.32 -24.06
C GLY A 97 8.15 -2.14 -22.81
N GLU A 98 7.89 -3.43 -22.98
CA GLU A 98 7.43 -4.35 -21.92
C GLU A 98 8.37 -5.56 -21.76
N PRO A 99 8.38 -6.22 -20.58
CA PRO A 99 9.02 -7.52 -20.41
C PRO A 99 8.17 -8.64 -20.99
N CYS A 100 8.76 -9.67 -21.57
CA CYS A 100 8.00 -10.75 -22.23
C CYS A 100 7.32 -11.74 -21.25
N ASN A 101 7.72 -11.80 -20.00
CA ASN A 101 7.22 -12.72 -18.96
C ASN A 101 7.33 -14.23 -19.30
N LYS A 102 8.11 -14.60 -20.33
CA LYS A 102 8.24 -15.98 -20.81
C LYS A 102 9.70 -16.46 -20.87
N CYS A 103 10.66 -15.55 -21.07
CA CYS A 103 12.08 -15.90 -21.09
C CYS A 103 12.59 -16.23 -19.68
N ARG A 104 13.71 -16.95 -19.62
CA ARG A 104 14.32 -17.39 -18.37
C ARG A 104 14.54 -16.25 -17.36
N PRO A 105 15.18 -15.12 -17.70
CA PRO A 105 15.35 -14.02 -16.76
C PRO A 105 14.01 -13.47 -16.21
N CYS A 106 12.98 -13.30 -17.06
CA CYS A 106 11.68 -12.80 -16.61
C CYS A 106 11.02 -13.73 -15.57
N LEU A 107 11.06 -15.04 -15.80
CA LEU A 107 10.48 -16.03 -14.91
C LEU A 107 11.25 -16.15 -13.59
N GLU A 108 12.60 -16.12 -13.66
CA GLU A 108 13.45 -16.21 -12.47
C GLU A 108 13.30 -14.96 -11.57
N ILE A 109 13.20 -13.76 -12.18
CA ILE A 109 12.96 -12.50 -11.44
C ILE A 109 11.58 -12.49 -10.79
N ASP A 110 10.54 -12.94 -11.49
CA ASP A 110 9.18 -13.05 -10.91
C ASP A 110 9.15 -14.02 -9.73
N ALA A 111 9.90 -15.10 -9.81
CA ALA A 111 10.04 -16.09 -8.75
C ALA A 111 10.98 -15.65 -7.61
N GLY A 112 11.65 -14.48 -7.72
CA GLY A 112 12.64 -14.01 -6.73
C GLY A 112 13.91 -14.86 -6.68
N ARG A 113 14.27 -15.54 -7.78
CA ARG A 113 15.43 -16.45 -7.90
C ARG A 113 16.50 -15.97 -8.88
N GLY A 114 16.38 -14.74 -9.36
CA GLY A 114 17.36 -14.16 -10.29
C GLY A 114 18.68 -13.82 -9.58
N LEU A 115 19.76 -14.54 -9.88
CA LEU A 115 21.06 -14.38 -9.22
C LEU A 115 21.67 -12.98 -9.41
N ASP A 116 21.38 -12.33 -10.53
CA ASP A 116 21.87 -10.99 -10.84
C ASP A 116 20.87 -9.88 -10.46
N VAL A 117 19.82 -10.21 -9.71
CA VAL A 117 18.86 -9.24 -9.11
C VAL A 117 18.92 -9.37 -7.61
N VAL A 118 19.57 -8.43 -6.96
CA VAL A 118 19.76 -8.40 -5.51
C VAL A 118 18.78 -7.42 -4.89
N GLU A 119 17.86 -7.91 -4.06
CA GLU A 119 16.91 -7.09 -3.31
C GLU A 119 17.35 -6.98 -1.85
N ILE A 120 17.50 -5.76 -1.37
CA ILE A 120 17.88 -5.44 -0.01
C ILE A 120 16.78 -4.59 0.61
N ASP A 121 16.20 -5.07 1.70
CA ASP A 121 15.32 -4.27 2.55
C ASP A 121 16.20 -3.54 3.59
N ALA A 122 16.34 -2.23 3.43
CA ALA A 122 17.13 -1.39 4.33
C ALA A 122 16.52 -1.29 5.74
N ALA A 123 15.24 -1.65 5.93
CA ALA A 123 14.64 -1.71 7.27
C ALA A 123 15.25 -2.85 8.10
N SER A 124 15.58 -3.98 7.46
CA SER A 124 16.21 -5.15 8.09
C SER A 124 17.74 -5.13 7.98
N ASN A 125 18.30 -4.45 6.97
CA ASN A 125 19.73 -4.45 6.61
C ASN A 125 20.27 -3.02 6.57
N ARG A 126 20.33 -2.37 7.74
CA ARG A 126 20.68 -0.92 7.89
C ARG A 126 22.18 -0.65 7.90
N GLY A 127 22.99 -1.69 8.11
CA GLY A 127 24.39 -1.58 8.44
C GLY A 127 25.30 -1.21 7.25
N ILE A 128 26.52 -0.83 7.59
CA ILE A 128 27.55 -0.51 6.60
C ILE A 128 28.08 -1.79 5.92
N ASP A 129 28.03 -2.93 6.60
CA ASP A 129 28.62 -4.18 6.08
C ASP A 129 27.76 -4.77 4.95
N GLU A 130 26.44 -4.66 5.01
CA GLU A 130 25.54 -5.03 3.92
C GLU A 130 25.80 -4.16 2.68
N ILE A 131 26.02 -2.86 2.88
CA ILE A 131 26.31 -1.96 1.76
C ILE A 131 27.75 -2.13 1.23
N ARG A 132 28.70 -2.56 2.07
CA ARG A 132 30.04 -2.97 1.61
C ARG A 132 29.96 -4.23 0.75
N SER A 133 29.19 -5.23 1.18
CA SER A 133 28.92 -6.45 0.40
C SER A 133 28.23 -6.13 -0.93
N LEU A 134 27.28 -5.18 -0.93
CA LEU A 134 26.67 -4.64 -2.15
C LEU A 134 27.74 -4.00 -3.07
N LYS A 135 28.60 -3.16 -2.51
CA LYS A 135 29.66 -2.47 -3.27
C LYS A 135 30.67 -3.46 -3.90
N GLU A 136 31.02 -4.52 -3.21
CA GLU A 136 31.81 -5.62 -3.76
C GLU A 136 31.04 -6.33 -4.89
N GLY A 137 29.76 -6.63 -4.63
CA GLY A 137 28.87 -7.23 -5.62
C GLY A 137 28.69 -6.40 -6.89
N VAL A 138 28.68 -5.07 -6.78
CA VAL A 138 28.59 -4.14 -7.93
C VAL A 138 29.79 -4.23 -8.86
N ARG A 139 31.00 -4.51 -8.32
CA ARG A 139 32.23 -4.63 -9.13
C ARG A 139 32.30 -5.94 -9.93
N LEU A 140 31.55 -6.94 -9.52
CA LEU A 140 31.51 -8.24 -10.17
C LEU A 140 30.59 -8.20 -11.39
N SER A 141 31.04 -8.71 -12.52
CA SER A 141 30.20 -8.89 -13.71
C SER A 141 28.98 -9.75 -13.42
N PRO A 142 27.87 -9.55 -14.15
CA PRO A 142 26.71 -10.43 -14.05
C PRO A 142 27.09 -11.88 -14.35
N THR A 143 26.45 -12.82 -13.63
CA THR A 143 26.71 -14.25 -13.79
C THR A 143 25.88 -14.89 -14.89
N SER A 144 24.61 -14.47 -15.00
CA SER A 144 23.63 -15.12 -15.88
C SER A 144 22.87 -14.15 -16.78
N TYR A 145 22.84 -12.86 -16.44
CA TYR A 145 22.07 -11.85 -17.13
C TYR A 145 22.95 -10.82 -17.82
N LYS A 146 22.33 -9.89 -18.58
CA LYS A 146 23.04 -8.77 -19.21
C LYS A 146 23.40 -7.68 -18.19
N TYR A 147 22.50 -7.41 -17.25
CA TYR A 147 22.66 -6.40 -16.22
C TYR A 147 22.51 -7.00 -14.83
N LYS A 148 23.31 -6.49 -13.91
CA LYS A 148 23.17 -6.75 -12.48
C LYS A 148 22.33 -5.63 -11.87
N VAL A 149 21.21 -5.98 -11.25
CA VAL A 149 20.25 -5.01 -10.71
C VAL A 149 20.23 -5.08 -9.20
N PHE A 150 20.42 -3.95 -8.55
CA PHE A 150 20.31 -3.83 -7.11
C PHE A 150 19.07 -3.00 -6.76
N ILE A 151 18.16 -3.60 -6.01
CA ILE A 151 16.94 -2.95 -5.52
C ILE A 151 17.11 -2.76 -4.02
N ILE A 152 17.14 -1.49 -3.56
CA ILE A 152 17.23 -1.15 -2.14
C ILE A 152 15.88 -0.54 -1.74
N ASP A 153 15.08 -1.33 -1.02
CA ASP A 153 13.79 -0.87 -0.51
C ASP A 153 13.95 -0.17 0.84
N GLU A 154 13.08 0.78 1.12
CA GLU A 154 13.09 1.68 2.29
C GLU A 154 14.49 2.31 2.53
N VAL A 155 15.12 2.77 1.47
CA VAL A 155 16.50 3.26 1.45
C VAL A 155 16.77 4.37 2.48
N HIS A 156 15.74 5.14 2.92
CA HIS A 156 15.85 6.15 3.97
C HIS A 156 16.24 5.57 5.35
N GLN A 157 16.18 4.25 5.53
CA GLN A 157 16.57 3.56 6.77
C GLN A 157 18.09 3.29 6.85
N LEU A 158 18.84 3.50 5.76
CA LEU A 158 20.29 3.32 5.75
C LEU A 158 20.98 4.32 6.67
N THR A 159 22.11 3.91 7.26
CA THR A 159 22.97 4.80 8.03
C THR A 159 23.69 5.81 7.11
N LYS A 160 24.21 6.90 7.68
CA LYS A 160 24.96 7.91 6.92
C LYS A 160 26.20 7.31 6.24
N GLU A 161 26.86 6.39 6.91
CA GLU A 161 28.04 5.68 6.41
C GLU A 161 27.69 4.79 5.20
N ALA A 162 26.51 4.13 5.26
CA ALA A 162 25.98 3.32 4.16
C ALA A 162 25.64 4.20 2.95
N PHE A 163 24.99 5.36 3.15
CA PHE A 163 24.77 6.33 2.07
C PHE A 163 26.08 6.78 1.42
N ASN A 164 27.10 7.15 2.21
CA ASN A 164 28.39 7.57 1.70
C ASN A 164 29.08 6.45 0.88
N ALA A 165 28.92 5.19 1.27
CA ALA A 165 29.44 4.06 0.53
C ALA A 165 28.76 3.88 -0.86
N LEU A 166 27.47 4.24 -1.00
CA LEU A 166 26.73 4.20 -2.25
C LEU A 166 27.10 5.34 -3.22
N LEU A 167 27.52 6.52 -2.71
CA LEU A 167 27.77 7.71 -3.52
C LEU A 167 28.76 7.43 -4.66
N LYS A 168 29.87 6.74 -4.36
CA LYS A 168 30.87 6.41 -5.40
C LYS A 168 30.29 5.54 -6.52
N THR A 169 29.42 4.61 -6.20
CA THR A 169 28.73 3.76 -7.17
C THR A 169 27.71 4.52 -8.02
N LEU A 170 27.05 5.53 -7.42
CA LEU A 170 26.11 6.41 -8.12
C LEU A 170 26.82 7.41 -9.05
N GLU A 171 28.04 7.83 -8.70
CA GLU A 171 28.85 8.76 -9.50
C GLU A 171 29.54 8.07 -10.70
N GLU A 172 30.09 6.88 -10.45
CA GLU A 172 30.85 6.09 -11.43
C GLU A 172 30.28 4.67 -11.52
N PRO A 173 29.03 4.50 -12.01
CA PRO A 173 28.41 3.18 -12.08
C PRO A 173 29.09 2.32 -13.16
N PRO A 174 29.38 1.04 -12.88
CA PRO A 174 29.76 0.10 -13.92
C PRO A 174 28.65 -0.03 -14.97
N SER A 175 29.03 -0.16 -16.26
CA SER A 175 28.08 -0.18 -17.39
C SER A 175 27.06 -1.32 -17.34
N HIS A 176 27.34 -2.36 -16.57
CA HIS A 176 26.47 -3.53 -16.39
C HIS A 176 25.57 -3.45 -15.14
N VAL A 177 25.55 -2.33 -14.41
CA VAL A 177 24.82 -2.19 -13.15
C VAL A 177 23.66 -1.21 -13.29
N VAL A 178 22.51 -1.59 -12.72
CA VAL A 178 21.36 -0.71 -12.51
C VAL A 178 21.03 -0.68 -11.03
N LEU A 179 20.98 0.52 -10.45
CA LEU A 179 20.60 0.75 -9.05
C LEU A 179 19.17 1.28 -8.98
N ILE A 180 18.33 0.68 -8.15
CA ILE A 180 16.95 1.14 -7.94
C ILE A 180 16.74 1.33 -6.45
N LEU A 181 16.56 2.59 -6.06
CA LEU A 181 16.29 2.99 -4.68
C LEU A 181 14.80 3.23 -4.52
N ALA A 182 14.19 2.62 -3.52
CA ALA A 182 12.79 2.84 -3.19
C ALA A 182 12.63 3.40 -1.77
N THR A 183 11.70 4.34 -1.57
CA THR A 183 11.46 4.94 -0.26
C THR A 183 10.03 5.44 -0.10
N THR A 184 9.54 5.41 1.12
CA THR A 184 8.30 6.09 1.52
C THR A 184 8.54 7.53 1.99
N GLU A 185 9.78 7.90 2.33
CA GLU A 185 10.17 9.17 2.95
C GLU A 185 11.34 9.81 2.18
N ALA A 186 11.04 10.43 1.03
CA ALA A 186 12.04 11.03 0.15
C ALA A 186 12.76 12.23 0.79
N GLU A 187 12.09 12.94 1.68
CA GLU A 187 12.60 14.10 2.42
C GLU A 187 13.73 13.74 3.39
N LYS A 188 13.84 12.47 3.80
CA LYS A 188 14.95 11.99 4.63
C LYS A 188 16.21 11.65 3.84
N LEU A 189 16.13 11.65 2.51
CA LEU A 189 17.28 11.31 1.66
C LEU A 189 18.24 12.50 1.49
N PRO A 190 19.56 12.25 1.55
CA PRO A 190 20.54 13.28 1.25
C PRO A 190 20.39 13.82 -0.18
N PRO A 191 20.53 15.15 -0.40
CA PRO A 191 20.51 15.76 -1.74
C PRO A 191 21.55 15.16 -2.71
N THR A 192 22.65 14.67 -2.18
CA THR A 192 23.73 14.01 -2.94
C THR A 192 23.27 12.69 -3.60
N ILE A 193 22.32 11.98 -3.01
CA ILE A 193 21.69 10.77 -3.60
C ILE A 193 20.64 11.17 -4.63
N THR A 194 19.74 12.10 -4.25
CA THR A 194 18.61 12.47 -5.11
C THR A 194 19.05 13.17 -6.40
N SER A 195 20.19 13.89 -6.41
CA SER A 195 20.74 14.55 -7.59
C SER A 195 21.38 13.60 -8.62
N ARG A 196 21.70 12.36 -8.22
CA ARG A 196 22.34 11.33 -9.05
C ARG A 196 21.41 10.22 -9.50
N THR A 197 20.10 10.37 -9.25
CA THR A 197 19.10 9.37 -9.58
C THR A 197 17.99 9.98 -10.44
N GLN A 198 17.44 9.18 -11.37
CA GLN A 198 16.21 9.56 -12.06
C GLN A 198 15.02 9.32 -11.11
N ARG A 199 14.28 10.39 -10.78
CA ARG A 199 13.25 10.38 -9.73
C ARG A 199 11.87 10.15 -10.30
N PHE A 200 11.11 9.23 -9.67
CA PHE A 200 9.73 8.91 -10.01
C PHE A 200 8.85 8.98 -8.76
N HIS A 201 7.86 9.84 -8.81
CA HIS A 201 6.88 10.00 -7.73
C HIS A 201 5.69 9.08 -7.95
N PHE A 202 5.50 8.14 -7.05
CA PHE A 202 4.34 7.26 -6.99
C PHE A 202 3.22 7.91 -6.18
N LYS A 203 2.05 8.05 -6.77
CA LYS A 203 0.88 8.64 -6.13
C LYS A 203 0.03 7.60 -5.44
N ARG A 204 -0.77 8.02 -4.45
CA ARG A 204 -1.85 7.18 -3.92
C ARG A 204 -2.82 6.84 -5.04
N VAL A 205 -3.31 5.61 -5.01
CA VAL A 205 -4.28 5.14 -6.01
C VAL A 205 -5.69 5.56 -5.57
N PRO A 206 -6.53 6.05 -6.49
CA PRO A 206 -7.93 6.33 -6.19
C PRO A 206 -8.64 5.07 -5.66
N ILE A 207 -9.52 5.25 -4.67
CA ILE A 207 -10.28 4.14 -4.06
C ILE A 207 -11.07 3.36 -5.13
N ALA A 208 -11.64 4.06 -6.10
CA ALA A 208 -12.36 3.42 -7.23
C ALA A 208 -11.47 2.41 -7.99
N SER A 209 -10.21 2.75 -8.26
CA SER A 209 -9.27 1.85 -8.94
C SER A 209 -8.87 0.65 -8.07
N VAL A 210 -8.75 0.85 -6.76
CA VAL A 210 -8.52 -0.26 -5.81
C VAL A 210 -9.72 -1.20 -5.81
N LEU A 211 -10.94 -0.64 -5.72
CA LEU A 211 -12.18 -1.41 -5.76
C LEU A 211 -12.32 -2.24 -7.05
N GLU A 212 -12.02 -1.66 -8.20
CA GLU A 212 -12.05 -2.39 -9.48
C GLU A 212 -11.06 -3.55 -9.50
N LYS A 213 -9.86 -3.38 -8.94
CA LYS A 213 -8.89 -4.47 -8.83
C LYS A 213 -9.38 -5.56 -7.88
N LEU A 214 -9.94 -5.20 -6.72
CA LEU A 214 -10.52 -6.18 -5.78
C LEU A 214 -11.66 -6.96 -6.43
N LYS A 215 -12.54 -6.31 -7.20
CA LYS A 215 -13.62 -6.99 -7.96
C LYS A 215 -13.07 -8.03 -8.93
N LYS A 216 -12.02 -7.70 -9.68
CA LYS A 216 -11.36 -8.65 -10.59
C LYS A 216 -10.85 -9.87 -9.84
N ILE A 217 -10.16 -9.66 -8.72
CA ILE A 217 -9.65 -10.75 -7.86
C ILE A 217 -10.80 -11.64 -7.35
N VAL A 218 -11.88 -11.03 -6.84
CA VAL A 218 -13.05 -11.75 -6.32
C VAL A 218 -13.69 -12.63 -7.39
N ILE A 219 -13.80 -12.13 -8.64
CA ILE A 219 -14.34 -12.90 -9.76
C ILE A 219 -13.40 -14.06 -10.13
N GLU A 220 -12.09 -13.82 -10.26
CA GLU A 220 -11.10 -14.83 -10.62
C GLU A 220 -10.97 -15.94 -9.57
N GLU A 221 -10.98 -15.58 -8.28
CA GLU A 221 -10.91 -16.50 -7.14
C GLU A 221 -12.28 -17.11 -6.78
N LYS A 222 -13.38 -16.68 -7.44
CA LYS A 222 -14.76 -17.12 -7.17
C LYS A 222 -15.18 -16.92 -5.72
N LEU A 223 -14.78 -15.80 -5.11
CA LEU A 223 -15.10 -15.47 -3.74
C LEU A 223 -16.52 -14.93 -3.60
N LYS A 224 -17.16 -15.20 -2.46
CA LYS A 224 -18.48 -14.70 -2.12
C LYS A 224 -18.36 -13.53 -1.14
N ILE A 225 -18.26 -12.33 -1.67
CA ILE A 225 -18.10 -11.09 -0.88
C ILE A 225 -19.09 -10.06 -1.38
N ASP A 226 -19.79 -9.42 -0.46
CA ASP A 226 -20.74 -8.35 -0.78
C ASP A 226 -20.02 -7.11 -1.34
N TYR A 227 -20.70 -6.40 -2.24
CA TYR A 227 -20.16 -5.18 -2.85
C TYR A 227 -19.81 -4.12 -1.79
N ALA A 228 -20.67 -3.89 -0.79
CA ALA A 228 -20.43 -2.95 0.30
C ALA A 228 -19.21 -3.35 1.14
N ALA A 229 -18.97 -4.65 1.33
CA ALA A 229 -17.77 -5.17 1.98
C ALA A 229 -16.49 -4.86 1.17
N LEU A 230 -16.54 -4.99 -0.16
CA LEU A 230 -15.41 -4.64 -1.04
C LEU A 230 -15.13 -3.13 -1.04
N GLU A 231 -16.15 -2.29 -1.01
CA GLU A 231 -15.99 -0.83 -0.89
C GLU A 231 -15.31 -0.46 0.43
N LEU A 232 -15.72 -1.09 1.53
CA LEU A 232 -15.10 -0.89 2.84
C LEU A 232 -13.61 -1.31 2.83
N LEU A 233 -13.29 -2.45 2.20
CA LEU A 233 -11.90 -2.90 2.03
C LEU A 233 -11.06 -1.92 1.21
N ALA A 234 -11.59 -1.45 0.10
CA ALA A 234 -10.92 -0.47 -0.76
C ALA A 234 -10.66 0.85 0.01
N ALA A 235 -11.65 1.33 0.77
CA ALA A 235 -11.50 2.51 1.61
C ALA A 235 -10.47 2.29 2.73
N ALA A 236 -10.48 1.10 3.37
CA ALA A 236 -9.57 0.72 4.44
C ALA A 236 -8.09 0.67 4.00
N SER A 237 -7.85 0.40 2.73
CA SER A 237 -6.50 0.30 2.18
C SER A 237 -5.81 1.66 1.95
N GLU A 238 -6.51 2.78 2.09
CA GLU A 238 -6.00 4.15 1.90
C GLU A 238 -5.24 4.35 0.57
N GLY A 239 -5.66 3.64 -0.49
CA GLY A 239 -5.02 3.70 -1.81
C GLY A 239 -3.77 2.84 -1.98
N SER A 240 -3.57 1.86 -1.11
CA SER A 240 -2.52 0.84 -1.18
C SER A 240 -3.09 -0.48 -1.71
N PHE A 241 -2.67 -0.91 -2.89
CA PHE A 241 -3.06 -2.23 -3.42
C PHE A 241 -2.62 -3.39 -2.53
N ARG A 242 -1.39 -3.31 -1.98
CA ARG A 242 -0.85 -4.37 -1.12
C ARG A 242 -1.68 -4.56 0.14
N ASP A 243 -2.10 -3.46 0.75
CA ASP A 243 -2.90 -3.53 1.97
C ASP A 243 -4.32 -4.00 1.66
N ALA A 244 -4.93 -3.56 0.54
CA ALA A 244 -6.23 -4.04 0.07
C ALA A 244 -6.23 -5.55 -0.20
N GLU A 245 -5.23 -6.05 -0.93
CA GLU A 245 -5.08 -7.47 -1.25
C GLU A 245 -4.78 -8.32 -0.01
N SER A 246 -3.99 -7.80 0.94
CA SER A 246 -3.71 -8.48 2.21
C SER A 246 -4.94 -8.55 3.11
N LEU A 247 -5.75 -7.49 3.17
CA LEU A 247 -7.00 -7.46 3.90
C LEU A 247 -8.02 -8.44 3.29
N LEU A 248 -8.12 -8.48 1.96
CA LEU A 248 -8.97 -9.44 1.26
C LEU A 248 -8.56 -10.88 1.58
N ASP A 249 -7.26 -11.17 1.54
CA ASP A 249 -6.68 -12.49 1.85
C ASP A 249 -7.00 -12.92 3.29
N GLN A 250 -6.88 -11.99 4.24
CA GLN A 250 -7.23 -12.20 5.64
C GLN A 250 -8.71 -12.54 5.81
N ILE A 251 -9.61 -11.82 5.15
CA ILE A 251 -11.05 -12.03 5.25
C ILE A 251 -11.44 -13.39 4.70
N VAL A 252 -10.95 -13.73 3.50
CA VAL A 252 -11.23 -15.02 2.86
C VAL A 252 -10.69 -16.19 3.67
N SER A 253 -9.59 -16.00 4.41
CA SER A 253 -9.01 -17.02 5.27
C SER A 253 -9.84 -17.29 6.53
N LEU A 254 -10.64 -16.33 6.98
CA LEU A 254 -11.44 -16.42 8.19
C LEU A 254 -12.89 -16.81 7.92
N GLU A 255 -13.47 -16.34 6.82
CA GLU A 255 -14.87 -16.56 6.48
C GLU A 255 -15.05 -16.97 5.02
N SER A 256 -15.83 -18.01 4.76
CA SER A 256 -16.14 -18.49 3.40
C SER A 256 -17.08 -17.56 2.61
N THR A 257 -17.84 -16.71 3.34
CA THR A 257 -18.71 -15.67 2.79
C THR A 257 -18.56 -14.44 3.66
N ALA A 258 -18.19 -13.30 3.08
CA ALA A 258 -17.98 -12.08 3.84
C ALA A 258 -19.03 -11.02 3.48
N ASP A 259 -19.93 -10.77 4.43
CA ASP A 259 -20.82 -9.61 4.41
C ASP A 259 -20.11 -8.37 4.99
N LEU A 260 -20.79 -7.22 4.92
CA LEU A 260 -20.25 -5.97 5.44
C LEU A 260 -19.91 -6.04 6.94
N GLN A 261 -20.77 -6.72 7.74
CA GLN A 261 -20.59 -6.81 9.19
C GLN A 261 -19.37 -7.69 9.56
N ALA A 262 -19.14 -8.78 8.82
CA ALA A 262 -17.99 -9.63 8.98
C ALA A 262 -16.70 -8.85 8.69
N VAL A 263 -16.68 -8.08 7.60
CA VAL A 263 -15.53 -7.24 7.24
C VAL A 263 -15.28 -6.14 8.28
N GLU A 264 -16.31 -5.45 8.76
CA GLU A 264 -16.18 -4.44 9.83
C GLU A 264 -15.55 -5.04 11.09
N ARG A 265 -16.00 -6.24 11.49
CA ARG A 265 -15.49 -6.96 12.67
C ARG A 265 -14.01 -7.32 12.52
N ILE A 266 -13.62 -7.87 11.36
CA ILE A 266 -12.26 -8.31 11.09
C ILE A 266 -11.30 -7.13 10.99
N LEU A 267 -11.72 -6.02 10.35
CA LEU A 267 -10.92 -4.82 10.25
C LEU A 267 -10.78 -4.07 11.57
N GLY A 268 -11.59 -4.42 12.58
CA GLY A 268 -11.73 -3.62 13.80
C GLY A 268 -12.20 -2.20 13.51
N LYS A 269 -12.70 -1.95 12.28
CA LYS A 269 -13.22 -0.64 11.90
C LYS A 269 -14.61 -0.45 12.44
N VAL A 270 -14.77 0.64 13.09
CA VAL A 270 -16.11 1.15 13.39
C VAL A 270 -16.63 1.75 12.10
N GLY A 271 -17.62 1.12 11.48
CA GLY A 271 -18.18 1.58 10.20
C GLY A 271 -18.66 3.04 10.26
N PHE A 272 -18.83 3.64 9.08
CA PHE A 272 -19.29 5.03 8.95
C PHE A 272 -20.51 5.34 9.82
N ILE A 273 -21.47 4.44 9.86
CA ILE A 273 -22.71 4.59 10.64
C ILE A 273 -22.41 4.77 12.14
N ARG A 274 -21.50 3.96 12.70
CA ARG A 274 -21.14 4.07 14.14
C ARG A 274 -20.39 5.36 14.43
N THR A 275 -19.46 5.74 13.54
CA THR A 275 -18.72 6.99 13.67
C THR A 275 -19.64 8.21 13.55
N SER A 276 -20.56 8.21 12.58
CA SER A 276 -21.52 9.31 12.38
C SER A 276 -22.54 9.39 13.54
N THR A 277 -22.95 8.25 14.10
CA THR A 277 -23.84 8.23 15.27
C THR A 277 -23.15 8.82 16.51
N LEU A 278 -21.91 8.41 16.78
CA LEU A 278 -21.13 9.01 17.88
C LEU A 278 -20.93 10.51 17.65
N ALA A 279 -20.59 10.92 16.43
CA ALA A 279 -20.44 12.32 16.07
C ALA A 279 -21.75 13.12 16.28
N ASP A 280 -22.92 12.56 15.93
CA ASP A 280 -24.21 13.23 16.17
C ASP A 280 -24.46 13.46 17.66
N TYR A 281 -24.14 12.48 18.54
CA TYR A 281 -24.24 12.68 19.99
C TYR A 281 -23.29 13.77 20.48
N LEU A 282 -22.06 13.82 19.99
CA LEU A 282 -21.07 14.83 20.34
C LEU A 282 -21.49 16.24 19.88
N ILE A 283 -21.97 16.38 18.64
CA ILE A 283 -22.46 17.64 18.07
C ILE A 283 -23.66 18.17 18.84
N ASN A 284 -24.56 17.27 19.24
CA ASN A 284 -25.75 17.64 20.02
C ASN A 284 -25.48 17.79 21.54
N ASN A 285 -24.23 17.79 21.98
CA ASN A 285 -23.81 17.93 23.39
C ASN A 285 -24.44 16.90 24.34
N ASN A 286 -24.71 15.68 23.86
CA ASN A 286 -25.32 14.63 24.65
C ASN A 286 -24.26 13.73 25.31
N LEU A 287 -23.67 14.20 26.41
CA LEU A 287 -22.61 13.50 27.13
C LEU A 287 -23.03 12.06 27.57
N PRO A 288 -24.21 11.84 28.20
CA PRO A 288 -24.57 10.49 28.64
C PRO A 288 -24.61 9.49 27.48
N LYS A 289 -25.28 9.84 26.37
CA LYS A 289 -25.37 8.95 25.20
C LYS A 289 -24.03 8.78 24.49
N SER A 290 -23.16 9.80 24.49
CA SER A 290 -21.83 9.68 23.90
C SER A 290 -20.98 8.64 24.63
N LEU A 291 -20.96 8.67 25.96
CA LEU A 291 -20.22 7.70 26.79
C LEU A 291 -20.82 6.31 26.77
N GLU A 292 -22.14 6.19 26.86
CA GLU A 292 -22.86 4.90 26.74
C GLU A 292 -22.54 4.23 25.40
N TYR A 293 -22.66 4.97 24.30
CA TYR A 293 -22.43 4.45 22.97
C TYR A 293 -20.94 4.11 22.72
N LEU A 294 -20.02 4.91 23.25
CA LEU A 294 -18.60 4.61 23.22
C LEU A 294 -18.29 3.29 23.95
N ASN A 295 -18.90 3.07 25.13
CA ASN A 295 -18.71 1.84 25.88
C ASN A 295 -19.28 0.62 25.13
N GLN A 296 -20.45 0.74 24.50
CA GLN A 296 -21.01 -0.31 23.65
C GLN A 296 -20.06 -0.71 22.50
N ILE A 297 -19.44 0.26 21.85
CA ILE A 297 -18.44 0.02 20.80
C ILE A 297 -17.20 -0.71 21.37
N TYR A 298 -16.74 -0.29 22.55
CA TYR A 298 -15.58 -0.89 23.21
C TYR A 298 -15.83 -2.34 23.65
N GLU A 299 -16.99 -2.61 24.29
CA GLU A 299 -17.39 -3.95 24.71
C GLU A 299 -17.64 -4.89 23.53
N ALA A 300 -18.07 -4.36 22.39
CA ALA A 300 -18.19 -5.12 21.15
C ALA A 300 -16.84 -5.46 20.50
N GLY A 301 -15.71 -5.06 21.12
CA GLY A 301 -14.36 -5.41 20.68
C GLY A 301 -13.81 -4.55 19.53
N PHE A 302 -14.44 -3.41 19.23
CA PHE A 302 -13.93 -2.51 18.19
C PHE A 302 -12.69 -1.73 18.64
N ASN A 303 -11.80 -1.45 17.69
CA ASN A 303 -10.57 -0.72 17.95
C ASN A 303 -10.83 0.78 18.19
N VAL A 304 -10.76 1.22 19.46
CA VAL A 304 -11.03 2.62 19.86
C VAL A 304 -9.99 3.60 19.31
N VAL A 305 -8.74 3.18 19.05
CA VAL A 305 -7.72 4.02 18.44
C VAL A 305 -8.10 4.33 16.99
N GLN A 306 -8.58 3.30 16.27
CA GLN A 306 -9.09 3.47 14.90
C GLN A 306 -10.38 4.30 14.89
N LEU A 307 -11.31 4.04 15.82
CA LEU A 307 -12.52 4.87 15.99
C LEU A 307 -12.17 6.35 16.16
N THR A 308 -11.22 6.66 17.02
CA THR A 308 -10.80 8.05 17.27
C THR A 308 -10.24 8.70 15.99
N LYS A 309 -9.42 7.97 15.24
CA LYS A 309 -8.89 8.42 13.94
C LYS A 309 -10.03 8.69 12.96
N ASP A 310 -10.97 7.76 12.82
CA ASP A 310 -12.11 7.87 11.92
C ASP A 310 -13.05 9.02 12.34
N LEU A 311 -13.25 9.22 13.64
CA LEU A 311 -14.04 10.31 14.19
C LEU A 311 -13.41 11.69 13.92
N ILE A 312 -12.08 11.81 14.06
CA ILE A 312 -11.35 13.04 13.68
C ILE A 312 -11.55 13.34 12.19
N HIS A 313 -11.40 12.36 11.30
CA HIS A 313 -11.60 12.53 9.87
C HIS A 313 -13.04 12.90 9.52
N TYR A 314 -14.01 12.26 10.17
CA TYR A 314 -15.43 12.55 9.98
C TYR A 314 -15.78 13.99 10.40
N LEU A 315 -15.45 14.36 11.64
CA LEU A 315 -15.75 15.70 12.17
C LEU A 315 -15.02 16.80 11.39
N ARG A 316 -13.79 16.55 10.91
CA ARG A 316 -13.09 17.47 10.02
C ARG A 316 -13.91 17.76 8.75
N ARG A 317 -14.52 16.73 8.15
CA ARG A 317 -15.38 16.91 6.96
C ARG A 317 -16.65 17.67 7.30
N VAL A 318 -17.29 17.36 8.43
CA VAL A 318 -18.48 18.08 8.91
C VAL A 318 -18.20 19.56 9.13
N VAL A 319 -17.10 19.87 9.83
CA VAL A 319 -16.68 21.25 10.13
C VAL A 319 -16.25 22.00 8.86
N ALA A 320 -15.52 21.33 7.96
CA ALA A 320 -15.08 21.92 6.70
C ALA A 320 -16.27 22.25 5.80
N LEU A 321 -17.27 21.36 5.69
CA LEU A 321 -18.49 21.61 4.91
C LEU A 321 -19.36 22.73 5.52
N LYS A 322 -19.34 22.88 6.85
CA LYS A 322 -19.96 24.02 7.54
C LYS A 322 -19.30 25.34 7.19
N ALA A 323 -17.97 25.34 7.10
CA ALA A 323 -17.20 26.54 6.79
C ALA A 323 -17.27 26.93 5.31
N ASP A 324 -17.22 25.93 4.42
CA ASP A 324 -17.28 26.12 2.97
C ASP A 324 -18.12 25.02 2.29
N PRO A 325 -19.38 25.32 1.92
CA PRO A 325 -20.26 24.38 1.23
C PRO A 325 -19.75 23.91 -0.13
N ALA A 326 -18.83 24.63 -0.80
CA ALA A 326 -18.29 24.23 -2.10
C ALA A 326 -17.43 22.96 -2.01
N LEU A 327 -16.95 22.60 -0.81
CA LEU A 327 -16.21 21.37 -0.57
C LEU A 327 -17.06 20.09 -0.77
N GLU A 328 -18.38 20.19 -0.90
CA GLU A 328 -19.24 19.05 -1.25
C GLU A 328 -18.79 18.36 -2.52
N GLU A 329 -18.43 19.14 -3.56
CA GLU A 329 -17.94 18.61 -4.84
C GLU A 329 -16.61 17.83 -4.70
N VAL A 330 -15.76 18.26 -3.78
CA VAL A 330 -14.50 17.57 -3.49
C VAL A 330 -14.79 16.24 -2.80
N PHE A 331 -15.70 16.24 -1.83
CA PHE A 331 -16.05 15.03 -1.07
C PHE A 331 -16.79 13.99 -1.91
N ARG A 332 -17.52 14.39 -2.97
CA ARG A 332 -18.16 13.47 -3.94
C ARG A 332 -17.16 12.55 -4.65
N ARG A 333 -15.88 12.90 -4.68
CA ARG A 333 -14.81 12.05 -5.26
C ARG A 333 -14.32 10.96 -4.32
N GLU A 334 -14.61 11.09 -3.03
CA GLU A 334 -14.07 10.24 -1.98
C GLU A 334 -15.14 9.44 -1.21
N LEU A 335 -16.39 9.88 -1.23
CA LEU A 335 -17.48 9.38 -0.42
C LEU A 335 -18.69 9.00 -1.29
N ILE A 336 -19.49 8.06 -0.77
CA ILE A 336 -20.78 7.69 -1.38
C ILE A 336 -21.86 8.72 -1.04
N SER A 337 -22.94 8.74 -1.84
CA SER A 337 -24.02 9.75 -1.71
C SER A 337 -24.66 9.81 -0.31
N ASP A 338 -24.86 8.66 0.32
CA ASP A 338 -25.50 8.57 1.65
C ASP A 338 -24.58 9.13 2.76
N GLU A 339 -23.26 8.92 2.65
CA GLU A 339 -22.28 9.48 3.57
C GLU A 339 -22.24 11.01 3.48
N ILE A 340 -22.29 11.54 2.26
CA ILE A 340 -22.33 12.99 2.03
C ILE A 340 -23.60 13.59 2.58
N ALA A 341 -24.74 12.93 2.40
CA ALA A 341 -26.02 13.41 2.92
C ALA A 341 -26.00 13.51 4.47
N GLU A 342 -25.42 12.51 5.17
CA GLU A 342 -25.33 12.54 6.63
C GLU A 342 -24.32 13.62 7.09
N ILE A 343 -23.16 13.75 6.45
CA ILE A 343 -22.20 14.83 6.76
C ILE A 343 -22.85 16.21 6.58
N LYS A 344 -23.61 16.40 5.49
CA LYS A 344 -24.32 17.65 5.20
C LYS A 344 -25.39 17.97 6.28
N LYS A 345 -26.16 16.99 6.69
CA LYS A 345 -27.15 17.11 7.75
C LYS A 345 -26.51 17.52 9.09
N GLN A 346 -25.37 16.90 9.45
CA GLN A 346 -24.66 17.22 10.68
C GLN A 346 -23.91 18.55 10.60
N SER A 347 -23.42 18.95 9.41
CA SER A 347 -22.78 20.25 9.22
C SER A 347 -23.73 21.43 9.48
N GLN A 348 -25.03 21.27 9.28
CA GLN A 348 -26.02 22.31 9.60
C GLN A 348 -26.18 22.51 11.11
N LYS A 349 -26.02 21.44 11.91
CA LYS A 349 -26.23 21.44 13.37
C LYS A 349 -24.99 21.88 14.16
N VAL A 350 -23.78 21.59 13.62
CA VAL A 350 -22.53 21.85 14.35
C VAL A 350 -22.27 23.36 14.50
N ASP A 351 -21.89 23.77 15.72
CA ASP A 351 -21.22 25.06 15.93
C ASP A 351 -19.77 24.98 15.51
N LEU A 352 -19.28 25.95 14.73
CA LEU A 352 -17.96 25.93 14.12
C LEU A 352 -16.85 25.88 15.18
N GLN A 353 -16.95 26.75 16.21
CA GLN A 353 -15.93 26.83 17.25
C GLN A 353 -15.91 25.60 18.14
N GLN A 354 -17.07 25.07 18.47
CA GLN A 354 -17.20 23.81 19.21
C GLN A 354 -16.62 22.64 18.42
N GLY A 355 -16.92 22.53 17.12
CA GLY A 355 -16.38 21.49 16.25
C GLY A 355 -14.85 21.53 16.17
N ILE A 356 -14.27 22.73 16.05
CA ILE A 356 -12.81 22.91 16.02
C ILE A 356 -12.20 22.49 17.37
N ASN A 357 -12.78 22.88 18.50
CA ASN A 357 -12.27 22.52 19.83
C ASN A 357 -12.34 20.99 20.05
N LEU A 358 -13.44 20.38 19.66
CA LEU A 358 -13.61 18.91 19.73
C LEU A 358 -12.54 18.19 18.91
N ILE A 359 -12.30 18.61 17.67
CA ILE A 359 -11.25 18.00 16.83
C ILE A 359 -9.87 18.12 17.49
N LYS A 360 -9.53 19.31 18.04
CA LYS A 360 -8.24 19.50 18.75
C LYS A 360 -8.08 18.55 19.92
N SER A 361 -9.12 18.40 20.74
CA SER A 361 -9.10 17.48 21.90
C SER A 361 -9.00 16.01 21.46
N LEU A 362 -9.68 15.63 20.38
CA LEU A 362 -9.58 14.27 19.83
C LEU A 362 -8.18 13.98 19.24
N ILE A 363 -7.52 14.95 18.60
CA ILE A 363 -6.14 14.81 18.12
C ILE A 363 -5.19 14.59 19.31
N ARG A 364 -5.38 15.35 20.39
CA ARG A 364 -4.62 15.17 21.63
C ARG A 364 -4.83 13.77 22.23
N ALA A 365 -6.09 13.37 22.40
CA ALA A 365 -6.45 12.04 22.88
C ALA A 365 -5.85 10.93 22.01
N TYR A 366 -5.92 11.04 20.69
CA TYR A 366 -5.30 10.09 19.77
C TYR A 366 -3.79 9.94 19.96
N SER A 367 -3.10 11.04 20.25
CA SER A 367 -1.66 11.02 20.55
C SER A 367 -1.36 10.36 21.89
N GLU A 368 -2.18 10.60 22.91
CA GLU A 368 -2.05 10.05 24.27
C GLU A 368 -2.37 8.55 24.32
N MET A 369 -3.28 8.05 23.47
CA MET A 369 -3.63 6.63 23.38
C MET A 369 -2.44 5.69 23.14
N ARG A 370 -1.36 6.18 22.51
CA ARG A 370 -0.16 5.39 22.24
C ARG A 370 0.61 5.02 23.52
N TYR A 371 0.45 5.81 24.56
CA TYR A 371 1.18 5.69 25.81
C TYR A 371 0.27 5.28 26.98
N SER A 372 -1.05 5.27 26.75
CA SER A 372 -2.03 4.88 27.78
C SER A 372 -2.15 3.35 27.90
N PRO A 373 -2.12 2.78 29.12
CA PRO A 373 -2.44 1.37 29.34
C PRO A 373 -3.86 1.00 28.90
N PHE A 374 -4.77 1.98 28.94
CA PHE A 374 -6.17 1.83 28.57
C PHE A 374 -6.50 2.83 27.46
N ALA A 375 -6.54 2.36 26.21
CA ALA A 375 -6.72 3.21 25.04
C ALA A 375 -8.05 3.99 25.02
N ILE A 376 -9.10 3.52 25.70
CA ILE A 376 -10.40 4.21 25.78
C ILE A 376 -10.35 5.49 26.62
N VAL A 377 -9.55 5.51 27.71
CA VAL A 377 -9.56 6.58 28.72
C VAL A 377 -9.23 7.97 28.15
N PRO A 378 -8.20 8.17 27.30
CA PRO A 378 -7.95 9.47 26.69
C PRO A 378 -9.13 9.99 25.85
N LEU A 379 -9.88 9.09 25.19
CA LEU A 379 -11.06 9.46 24.40
C LEU A 379 -12.23 9.88 25.30
N GLU A 380 -12.48 9.14 26.38
CA GLU A 380 -13.52 9.51 27.37
C GLU A 380 -13.25 10.88 27.99
N ILE A 381 -12.00 11.14 28.38
CA ILE A 381 -11.58 12.43 28.93
C ILE A 381 -11.84 13.56 27.92
N ALA A 382 -11.43 13.36 26.65
CA ALA A 382 -11.64 14.37 25.60
C ALA A 382 -13.12 14.66 25.38
N ILE A 383 -14.00 13.65 25.45
CA ILE A 383 -15.44 13.80 25.33
C ILE A 383 -15.99 14.58 26.53
N ILE A 384 -15.59 14.23 27.75
CA ILE A 384 -16.06 14.87 28.97
C ILE A 384 -15.64 16.34 29.02
N GLU A 385 -14.38 16.67 28.72
CA GLU A 385 -13.86 18.03 28.72
C GLU A 385 -14.59 18.96 27.72
N ASN A 386 -15.02 18.42 26.56
CA ASN A 386 -15.70 19.23 25.54
C ASN A 386 -17.20 19.36 25.77
N LEU A 387 -17.86 18.38 26.37
CA LEU A 387 -19.31 18.38 26.54
C LEU A 387 -19.76 18.83 27.95
N LYS A 388 -18.92 18.72 28.97
CA LYS A 388 -19.14 19.44 30.21
C LYS A 388 -18.64 20.87 30.02
N LYS A 389 -19.57 21.83 29.93
CA LYS A 389 -19.24 23.22 30.25
C LYS A 389 -18.89 23.27 31.74
N ILE A 390 -17.61 23.19 32.07
CA ILE A 390 -17.08 23.52 33.41
C ILE A 390 -17.05 25.03 33.51
#